data_92477e69dbdf086025d0e9b9df9d902e
#
_entry.id   92477e69dbdf086025d0e9b9df9d902e
#
_cell.length_a   1.000
_cell.length_b   1.000
_cell.length_c   1.000
_cell.angle_alpha   90.00
_cell.angle_beta   90.00
_cell.angle_gamma   90.00
#
_symmetry.space_group_name_H-M   'P 1'
#
loop_
_entity.id
_entity.type
_entity.pdbx_description
1 polymer ?
#
loop_
_entity_poly.entity_id
_entity_poly.type
_entity_poly.pdbx_seq_one_letter_code
_entity_poly.pdbx_strand_id
1 'polypeptide(L)'
;EQAEIEKKRALLAQKETEKQKKETEELNLLIKSLNEELDIKLIMKKVSSYIVKNYKIFNYALYIVDKTKTKIFLLDAKLPDTIKAEESEVISKIEIPIVDVIGIHAYVCKTKKPFYIPRIRKSRITKEELYIIEKSGLQSFFLIPLILQNEPIGIIDFSSNSKMYLSADEVSRLSILGEQLAGIIYGSNLYKQVQEEKEKSERLLLNILPREIAKELKEKGSTKPVLFESVSVLFTDFKGFTVIAEKLPPSELVQELDACFVQFDKITERYNLEKLKTIGDSYMCAGGIPLKNNTHALDCVLTALEIQNLMNMIKALKEQLKIPYWELRLGIHTGPLVAGVIGEKKFAYDVWGDTVNIASRMESSGTPGKINISGATYELVKEYFECEYRGKVKAKNKGEVDMYYVHALKPEYSQEGDRKTPNDKFWEIHRKMKSYISLDNSN
;
A
#
# COMPACT_ATOMS: atom_id res chain seq x y z
N GLU A 1 -29.33 71.96 -0.69
CA GLU A 1 -27.96 71.56 -0.42
C GLU A 1 -27.95 70.41 0.62
N GLN A 2 -28.61 70.56 1.78
CA GLN A 2 -28.63 69.54 2.85
C GLN A 2 -29.37 68.25 2.43
N ALA A 3 -30.49 68.35 1.72
CA ALA A 3 -31.24 67.19 1.17
C ALA A 3 -30.47 66.42 0.08
N GLU A 4 -29.61 67.09 -0.66
CA GLU A 4 -28.80 66.53 -1.72
C GLU A 4 -27.61 65.74 -1.12
N ILE A 5 -27.04 66.21 -0.02
CA ILE A 5 -26.00 65.54 0.77
C ILE A 5 -26.56 64.28 1.44
N GLU A 6 -27.78 64.37 2.03
CA GLU A 6 -28.44 63.22 2.62
C GLU A 6 -28.79 62.15 1.58
N LYS A 7 -29.30 62.51 0.41
CA LYS A 7 -29.59 61.64 -0.69
C LYS A 7 -28.32 60.93 -1.21
N LYS A 8 -27.20 61.62 -1.29
CA LYS A 8 -25.91 61.11 -1.70
C LYS A 8 -25.34 60.11 -0.64
N ARG A 9 -25.51 60.41 0.66
CA ARG A 9 -25.15 59.52 1.77
C ARG A 9 -26.00 58.24 1.76
N ALA A 10 -27.32 58.36 1.58
CA ALA A 10 -28.22 57.23 1.50
C ALA A 10 -27.88 56.30 0.30
N LEU A 11 -27.58 56.88 -0.86
CA LEU A 11 -27.18 56.12 -2.05
C LEU A 11 -25.83 55.40 -1.86
N LEU A 12 -24.87 56.04 -1.18
CA LEU A 12 -23.60 55.41 -0.86
C LEU A 12 -23.77 54.26 0.14
N ALA A 13 -24.59 54.44 1.20
CA ALA A 13 -24.89 53.40 2.16
C ALA A 13 -25.62 52.23 1.51
N GLN A 14 -26.57 52.50 0.60
CA GLN A 14 -27.25 51.46 -0.14
C GLN A 14 -26.28 50.62 -1.01
N LYS A 15 -25.38 51.30 -1.74
CA LYS A 15 -24.35 50.63 -2.56
C LYS A 15 -23.40 49.78 -1.71
N GLU A 16 -23.03 50.29 -0.52
CA GLU A 16 -22.18 49.56 0.42
C GLU A 16 -22.87 48.31 0.96
N THR A 17 -24.16 48.43 1.33
CA THR A 17 -24.98 47.28 1.80
C THR A 17 -25.14 46.21 0.69
N GLU A 18 -25.38 46.64 -0.54
CA GLU A 18 -25.53 45.76 -1.69
C GLU A 18 -24.21 45.00 -2.02
N LYS A 19 -23.09 45.73 -1.92
CA LYS A 19 -21.75 45.15 -2.06
C LYS A 19 -21.48 44.08 -0.98
N GLN A 20 -21.74 44.40 0.30
CA GLN A 20 -21.55 43.51 1.43
C GLN A 20 -22.43 42.25 1.31
N LYS A 21 -23.68 42.39 0.87
CA LYS A 21 -24.58 41.28 0.62
C LYS A 21 -24.02 40.33 -0.44
N LYS A 22 -23.55 40.85 -1.56
CA LYS A 22 -22.96 40.09 -2.64
C LYS A 22 -21.70 39.31 -2.19
N GLU A 23 -20.82 39.97 -1.44
CA GLU A 23 -19.60 39.38 -0.90
C GLU A 23 -19.92 38.24 0.09
N THR A 24 -20.97 38.41 0.90
CA THR A 24 -21.46 37.39 1.82
C THR A 24 -22.05 36.17 1.08
N GLU A 25 -22.82 36.43 0.02
CA GLU A 25 -23.36 35.38 -0.85
C GLU A 25 -22.25 34.57 -1.55
N GLU A 26 -21.23 35.24 -2.07
CA GLU A 26 -20.06 34.58 -2.67
C GLU A 26 -19.29 33.71 -1.65
N LEU A 27 -19.12 34.19 -0.42
CA LEU A 27 -18.48 33.43 0.65
C LEU A 27 -19.30 32.18 1.03
N ASN A 28 -20.62 32.32 1.16
CA ASN A 28 -21.49 31.18 1.46
C ASN A 28 -21.50 30.13 0.36
N LEU A 29 -21.46 30.54 -0.91
CA LEU A 29 -21.34 29.65 -2.04
C LEU A 29 -19.99 28.88 -2.02
N LEU A 30 -18.90 29.59 -1.70
CA LEU A 30 -17.61 28.97 -1.51
C LEU A 30 -17.69 27.91 -0.41
N ILE A 31 -18.13 28.27 0.80
CA ILE A 31 -18.24 27.36 1.95
C ILE A 31 -19.06 26.11 1.59
N LYS A 32 -20.21 26.30 0.91
CA LYS A 32 -21.02 25.18 0.44
C LYS A 32 -20.21 24.24 -0.48
N SER A 33 -19.48 24.80 -1.44
CA SER A 33 -18.65 24.01 -2.37
C SER A 33 -17.47 23.32 -1.70
N LEU A 34 -16.98 23.82 -0.57
CA LEU A 34 -15.90 23.22 0.20
C LEU A 34 -16.38 22.05 1.04
N ASN A 35 -17.63 22.08 1.55
CA ASN A 35 -18.21 20.98 2.33
C ASN A 35 -18.42 19.70 1.50
N GLU A 36 -18.45 19.79 0.19
CA GLU A 36 -18.60 18.65 -0.72
C GLU A 36 -17.23 18.06 -1.15
N GLU A 37 -16.13 18.68 -0.72
CA GLU A 37 -14.76 18.32 -1.13
C GLU A 37 -14.02 17.63 0.01
N LEU A 38 -13.31 16.54 -0.31
CA LEU A 38 -12.49 15.80 0.65
C LEU A 38 -10.99 15.94 0.39
N ASP A 39 -10.60 16.40 -0.78
CA ASP A 39 -9.20 16.63 -1.11
C ASP A 39 -8.75 18.02 -0.63
N ILE A 40 -7.83 18.04 0.34
CA ILE A 40 -7.29 19.29 0.91
C ILE A 40 -6.67 20.19 -0.17
N LYS A 41 -6.02 19.66 -1.18
CA LYS A 41 -5.44 20.45 -2.28
C LYS A 41 -6.53 21.13 -3.11
N LEU A 42 -7.64 20.45 -3.37
CA LEU A 42 -8.78 21.02 -4.08
C LEU A 42 -9.50 22.05 -3.22
N ILE A 43 -9.67 21.79 -1.91
CA ILE A 43 -10.18 22.76 -0.94
C ILE A 43 -9.33 24.03 -0.99
N MET A 44 -8.01 23.90 -0.83
CA MET A 44 -7.11 25.05 -0.80
C MET A 44 -7.02 25.76 -2.15
N LYS A 45 -7.14 25.06 -3.27
CA LYS A 45 -7.25 25.67 -4.60
C LYS A 45 -8.49 26.55 -4.74
N LYS A 46 -9.66 26.10 -4.27
CA LYS A 46 -10.91 26.89 -4.27
C LYS A 46 -10.77 28.11 -3.37
N VAL A 47 -10.24 27.93 -2.15
CA VAL A 47 -9.97 29.01 -1.19
C VAL A 47 -9.00 30.04 -1.78
N SER A 48 -7.87 29.60 -2.30
CA SER A 48 -6.86 30.47 -2.92
C SER A 48 -7.45 31.26 -4.08
N SER A 49 -8.26 30.64 -4.94
CA SER A 49 -8.92 31.36 -6.06
C SER A 49 -9.85 32.46 -5.58
N TYR A 50 -10.63 32.21 -4.51
CA TYR A 50 -11.49 33.18 -3.88
C TYR A 50 -10.68 34.36 -3.27
N ILE A 51 -9.59 34.04 -2.54
CA ILE A 51 -8.72 35.02 -1.89
C ILE A 51 -8.00 35.87 -2.93
N VAL A 52 -7.48 35.32 -4.00
CA VAL A 52 -6.86 36.05 -5.11
C VAL A 52 -7.86 37.00 -5.78
N LYS A 53 -9.06 36.50 -6.06
CA LYS A 53 -10.12 37.28 -6.72
C LYS A 53 -10.52 38.53 -5.90
N ASN A 54 -10.76 38.34 -4.60
CA ASN A 54 -11.40 39.35 -3.75
C ASN A 54 -10.40 40.23 -3.00
N TYR A 55 -9.22 39.68 -2.62
CA TYR A 55 -8.25 40.37 -1.74
C TYR A 55 -6.88 40.61 -2.39
N LYS A 56 -6.64 40.05 -3.60
CA LYS A 56 -5.35 40.19 -4.30
C LYS A 56 -4.16 39.60 -3.51
N ILE A 57 -4.42 38.58 -2.71
CA ILE A 57 -3.39 37.85 -1.94
C ILE A 57 -3.10 36.56 -2.69
N PHE A 58 -1.84 36.30 -3.02
CA PHE A 58 -1.46 35.23 -3.96
C PHE A 58 -0.84 34.00 -3.28
N ASN A 59 -0.33 34.18 -2.06
CA ASN A 59 0.36 33.14 -1.33
C ASN A 59 -0.45 32.69 -0.10
N TYR A 60 -0.36 31.42 0.22
CA TYR A 60 -0.90 30.88 1.45
C TYR A 60 -0.03 29.72 1.95
N ALA A 61 -0.11 29.44 3.24
CA ALA A 61 0.40 28.23 3.86
C ALA A 61 -0.63 27.70 4.85
N LEU A 62 -0.91 26.41 4.77
CA LEU A 62 -1.78 25.71 5.69
C LEU A 62 -0.92 24.82 6.59
N TYR A 63 -0.93 25.13 7.87
CA TYR A 63 -0.22 24.38 8.91
C TYR A 63 -1.20 23.59 9.76
N ILE A 64 -0.79 22.39 10.18
CA ILE A 64 -1.54 21.55 11.11
C ILE A 64 -0.73 21.37 12.40
N VAL A 65 -1.43 21.40 13.53
CA VAL A 65 -0.85 21.16 14.86
C VAL A 65 -0.56 19.66 14.99
N ASP A 66 0.63 19.31 15.49
CA ASP A 66 1.02 17.95 15.74
C ASP A 66 0.22 17.29 16.89
N LYS A 67 0.29 15.96 16.99
CA LYS A 67 -0.43 15.21 18.03
C LYS A 67 -0.02 15.59 19.47
N THR A 68 1.20 16.05 19.64
CA THR A 68 1.73 16.49 20.96
C THR A 68 1.38 17.93 21.30
N LYS A 69 0.81 18.66 20.35
CA LYS A 69 0.46 20.10 20.45
C LYS A 69 1.66 20.99 20.75
N THR A 70 2.85 20.59 20.32
CA THR A 70 4.09 21.34 20.58
C THR A 70 4.61 22.09 19.37
N LYS A 71 4.22 21.71 18.17
CA LYS A 71 4.67 22.27 16.91
C LYS A 71 3.59 22.19 15.83
N ILE A 72 3.79 22.96 14.77
CA ILE A 72 3.01 22.86 13.54
C ILE A 72 3.90 22.45 12.37
N PHE A 73 3.33 21.75 11.41
CA PHE A 73 3.97 21.36 10.16
C PHE A 73 3.13 21.77 8.96
N LEU A 74 3.80 22.05 7.86
CA LEU A 74 3.16 22.46 6.61
C LEU A 74 2.38 21.29 6.00
N LEU A 75 1.09 21.49 5.73
CA LEU A 75 0.23 20.50 5.07
C LEU A 75 0.07 20.80 3.58
N ASP A 76 -0.12 22.08 3.24
CA ASP A 76 -0.25 22.57 1.86
C ASP A 76 0.17 24.04 1.77
N ALA A 77 0.72 24.46 0.63
CA ALA A 77 1.10 25.84 0.42
C ALA A 77 1.12 26.22 -1.07
N LYS A 78 0.86 27.49 -1.30
CA LYS A 78 1.24 28.18 -2.52
C LYS A 78 2.27 29.27 -2.16
N LEU A 79 3.52 28.95 -2.39
CA LEU A 79 4.65 29.84 -2.12
C LEU A 79 4.86 30.81 -3.29
N PRO A 80 5.56 31.96 -3.07
CA PRO A 80 5.94 32.88 -4.15
C PRO A 80 6.74 32.20 -5.27
N ASP A 81 6.49 32.54 -6.52
CA ASP A 81 7.21 32.02 -7.69
C ASP A 81 8.73 32.30 -7.68
N THR A 82 9.19 33.16 -6.79
CA THR A 82 10.62 33.49 -6.59
C THR A 82 11.40 32.42 -5.84
N ILE A 83 10.72 31.47 -5.17
CA ILE A 83 11.33 30.40 -4.40
C ILE A 83 11.77 29.29 -5.34
N LYS A 84 13.03 28.86 -5.19
CA LYS A 84 13.58 27.72 -5.94
C LYS A 84 13.01 26.39 -5.42
N ALA A 85 12.94 25.37 -6.28
CA ALA A 85 12.41 24.04 -5.93
C ALA A 85 13.10 23.43 -4.70
N GLU A 86 14.43 23.55 -4.59
CA GLU A 86 15.22 23.08 -3.46
C GLU A 86 14.82 23.79 -2.14
N GLU A 87 14.62 25.09 -2.18
CA GLU A 87 14.18 25.88 -1.02
C GLU A 87 12.74 25.54 -0.62
N SER A 88 11.87 25.32 -1.60
CA SER A 88 10.49 24.88 -1.37
C SER A 88 10.44 23.51 -0.66
N GLU A 89 11.32 22.58 -1.06
CA GLU A 89 11.42 21.28 -0.39
C GLU A 89 11.90 21.41 1.07
N VAL A 90 12.87 22.29 1.33
CA VAL A 90 13.32 22.58 2.70
C VAL A 90 12.19 23.20 3.52
N ILE A 91 11.49 24.21 2.99
CA ILE A 91 10.38 24.87 3.66
C ILE A 91 9.27 23.87 4.01
N SER A 92 8.98 22.93 3.11
CA SER A 92 7.93 21.91 3.34
C SER A 92 8.22 20.97 4.52
N LYS A 93 9.48 20.83 4.92
CA LYS A 93 9.94 19.97 6.03
C LYS A 93 10.14 20.74 7.34
N ILE A 94 9.97 22.06 7.34
CA ILE A 94 10.16 22.87 8.55
C ILE A 94 9.01 22.65 9.51
N GLU A 95 9.35 22.33 10.75
CA GLU A 95 8.44 22.27 11.88
C GLU A 95 8.60 23.55 12.71
N ILE A 96 7.50 24.29 12.92
CA ILE A 96 7.51 25.54 13.68
C ILE A 96 7.05 25.24 15.11
N PRO A 97 7.87 25.49 16.13
CA PRO A 97 7.47 25.31 17.53
C PRO A 97 6.40 26.34 17.94
N ILE A 98 5.41 25.90 18.73
CA ILE A 98 4.27 26.74 19.17
C ILE A 98 4.12 26.79 20.70
N VAL A 99 4.94 26.06 21.46
CA VAL A 99 4.92 26.03 22.92
C VAL A 99 6.23 26.60 23.45
N ASP A 100 6.15 27.41 24.50
CA ASP A 100 7.27 28.03 25.21
C ASP A 100 8.22 28.88 24.33
N VAL A 101 7.72 29.36 23.20
CA VAL A 101 8.47 30.18 22.25
C VAL A 101 7.77 31.51 21.93
N ILE A 102 8.57 32.49 21.52
CA ILE A 102 8.07 33.76 21.00
C ILE A 102 8.07 33.68 19.47
N GLY A 103 6.90 33.49 18.89
CA GLY A 103 6.71 33.41 17.44
C GLY A 103 5.33 33.88 17.01
N ILE A 104 5.18 34.15 15.72
CA ILE A 104 3.89 34.64 15.16
C ILE A 104 2.85 33.52 15.26
N HIS A 105 3.20 32.32 14.85
CA HIS A 105 2.32 31.16 14.88
C HIS A 105 2.01 30.71 16.31
N ALA A 106 3.01 30.72 17.22
CA ALA A 106 2.81 30.44 18.63
C ALA A 106 1.82 31.42 19.28
N TYR A 107 1.93 32.70 18.95
CA TYR A 107 0.99 33.73 19.41
C TYR A 107 -0.44 33.44 18.95
N VAL A 108 -0.65 33.10 17.69
CA VAL A 108 -1.97 32.79 17.12
C VAL A 108 -2.58 31.54 17.75
N CYS A 109 -1.80 30.49 17.94
CA CYS A 109 -2.26 29.27 18.63
C CYS A 109 -2.66 29.56 20.10
N LYS A 110 -1.85 30.33 20.81
CA LYS A 110 -2.09 30.69 22.23
C LYS A 110 -3.31 31.59 22.41
N THR A 111 -3.44 32.62 21.56
CA THR A 111 -4.54 33.59 21.68
C THR A 111 -5.83 33.09 21.08
N LYS A 112 -5.75 32.11 20.14
CA LYS A 112 -6.90 31.60 19.35
C LYS A 112 -7.61 32.69 18.59
N LYS A 113 -6.90 33.77 18.22
CA LYS A 113 -7.45 34.91 17.49
C LYS A 113 -6.68 35.15 16.20
N PRO A 114 -7.34 35.58 15.13
CA PRO A 114 -6.67 36.01 13.91
C PRO A 114 -5.65 37.12 14.20
N PHE A 115 -4.55 37.09 13.48
CA PHE A 115 -3.48 38.04 13.65
C PHE A 115 -3.04 38.63 12.31
N TYR A 116 -3.26 39.93 12.17
CA TYR A 116 -2.94 40.68 10.94
C TYR A 116 -1.66 41.49 11.13
N ILE A 117 -0.69 41.29 10.24
CA ILE A 117 0.60 41.98 10.24
C ILE A 117 0.77 42.69 8.87
N PRO A 118 0.47 43.99 8.77
CA PRO A 118 0.60 44.74 7.51
C PRO A 118 2.05 44.92 7.05
N ARG A 119 3.01 44.81 7.99
CA ARG A 119 4.45 44.81 7.74
C ARG A 119 5.19 44.10 8.85
N ILE A 120 5.98 43.07 8.47
CA ILE A 120 6.77 42.30 9.41
C ILE A 120 7.86 43.12 10.07
N ARG A 121 8.00 42.96 11.41
CA ARG A 121 9.16 43.38 12.16
C ARG A 121 9.90 42.17 12.61
N LYS A 122 11.23 42.09 12.39
CA LYS A 122 12.07 40.91 12.72
C LYS A 122 12.21 40.60 14.23
N SER A 123 11.57 41.37 15.10
CA SER A 123 11.52 41.13 16.54
C SER A 123 10.33 40.19 16.86
N ARG A 124 10.55 39.16 17.67
CA ARG A 124 9.54 38.19 18.11
C ARG A 124 9.12 37.18 17.04
N ILE A 125 10.08 36.66 16.27
CA ILE A 125 9.89 35.53 15.34
C ILE A 125 10.90 34.44 15.67
N THR A 126 10.52 33.18 15.43
CA THR A 126 11.43 32.04 15.61
C THR A 126 12.46 31.95 14.49
N LYS A 127 13.48 31.10 14.64
CA LYS A 127 14.48 30.87 13.58
C LYS A 127 13.85 30.26 12.33
N GLU A 128 12.90 29.37 12.51
CA GLU A 128 12.13 28.69 11.49
C GLU A 128 11.26 29.69 10.68
N GLU A 129 10.52 30.53 11.40
CA GLU A 129 9.73 31.62 10.80
C GLU A 129 10.62 32.61 10.04
N LEU A 130 11.77 32.99 10.63
CA LEU A 130 12.72 33.91 9.99
C LEU A 130 13.26 33.33 8.69
N TYR A 131 13.63 32.02 8.69
CA TYR A 131 14.11 31.35 7.48
C TYR A 131 13.08 31.38 6.37
N ILE A 132 11.82 31.04 6.67
CA ILE A 132 10.71 31.06 5.71
C ILE A 132 10.54 32.48 5.14
N ILE A 133 10.48 33.50 6.00
CA ILE A 133 10.29 34.89 5.63
C ILE A 133 11.41 35.41 4.73
N GLU A 134 12.67 35.12 5.07
CA GLU A 134 13.82 35.58 4.30
C GLU A 134 13.93 34.90 2.94
N LYS A 135 13.64 33.61 2.87
CA LYS A 135 13.67 32.86 1.62
C LYS A 135 12.51 33.21 0.68
N SER A 136 11.33 33.44 1.23
CA SER A 136 10.14 33.75 0.45
C SER A 136 9.97 35.26 0.15
N GLY A 137 10.75 36.12 0.77
CA GLY A 137 10.63 37.59 0.59
C GLY A 137 9.30 38.18 1.05
N LEU A 138 8.59 37.49 1.92
CA LEU A 138 7.28 37.90 2.42
C LEU A 138 7.40 39.12 3.32
N GLN A 139 6.47 40.06 3.20
CA GLN A 139 6.47 41.34 3.93
C GLN A 139 5.26 41.51 4.84
N SER A 140 4.15 40.87 4.55
CA SER A 140 2.90 40.99 5.30
C SER A 140 2.22 39.62 5.44
N PHE A 141 1.49 39.47 6.54
CA PHE A 141 0.78 38.24 6.88
C PHE A 141 -0.58 38.48 7.46
N PHE A 142 -1.51 37.55 7.18
CA PHE A 142 -2.76 37.42 7.89
C PHE A 142 -2.92 35.96 8.29
N LEU A 143 -2.73 35.68 9.57
CA LEU A 143 -2.82 34.34 10.12
C LEU A 143 -4.18 34.15 10.78
N ILE A 144 -4.84 33.04 10.44
CA ILE A 144 -6.14 32.66 10.96
C ILE A 144 -5.98 31.31 11.67
N PRO A 145 -6.26 31.21 12.97
CA PRO A 145 -6.25 29.93 13.68
C PRO A 145 -7.43 29.09 13.22
N LEU A 146 -7.19 27.83 12.96
CA LEU A 146 -8.22 26.83 12.72
C LEU A 146 -8.59 26.23 14.08
N ILE A 147 -9.76 26.60 14.60
CA ILE A 147 -10.21 26.21 15.93
C ILE A 147 -11.33 25.19 15.82
N LEU A 148 -11.17 24.06 16.52
CA LEU A 148 -12.21 23.05 16.67
C LEU A 148 -12.37 22.69 18.15
N GLN A 149 -13.59 22.69 18.67
CA GLN A 149 -13.88 22.43 20.08
C GLN A 149 -13.00 23.23 21.06
N ASN A 150 -12.78 24.51 20.73
CA ASN A 150 -11.93 25.43 21.49
C ASN A 150 -10.42 25.06 21.54
N GLU A 151 -9.94 24.20 20.61
CA GLU A 151 -8.54 23.83 20.49
C GLU A 151 -8.00 24.22 19.10
N PRO A 152 -6.77 24.75 19.00
CA PRO A 152 -6.15 25.03 17.72
C PRO A 152 -5.74 23.71 17.08
N ILE A 153 -6.28 23.42 15.89
CA ILE A 153 -5.94 22.26 15.07
C ILE A 153 -4.97 22.61 13.94
N GLY A 154 -4.80 23.89 13.65
CA GLY A 154 -3.93 24.38 12.60
C GLY A 154 -3.96 25.91 12.48
N ILE A 155 -3.27 26.41 11.50
CA ILE A 155 -3.24 27.82 11.11
C ILE A 155 -3.28 27.90 9.59
N ILE A 156 -4.10 28.78 9.05
CA ILE A 156 -3.98 29.20 7.67
C ILE A 156 -3.32 30.57 7.62
N ASP A 157 -2.28 30.69 6.84
CA ASP A 157 -1.50 31.90 6.65
C ASP A 157 -1.70 32.40 5.22
N PHE A 158 -2.22 33.62 5.09
CA PHE A 158 -2.28 34.36 3.83
C PHE A 158 -1.19 35.42 3.84
N SER A 159 -0.33 35.41 2.83
CA SER A 159 0.86 36.24 2.84
C SER A 159 1.12 36.98 1.50
N SER A 160 1.91 38.05 1.57
CA SER A 160 2.26 38.83 0.41
C SER A 160 3.69 39.37 0.48
N ASN A 161 4.32 39.50 -0.70
CA ASN A 161 5.64 40.15 -0.88
C ASN A 161 5.55 41.69 -0.86
N SER A 162 4.37 42.24 -0.64
CA SER A 162 4.12 43.65 -0.50
C SER A 162 3.30 43.95 0.75
N LYS A 163 3.11 45.20 1.08
CA LYS A 163 2.18 45.59 2.14
C LYS A 163 0.77 45.14 1.80
N MET A 164 0.13 44.45 2.72
CA MET A 164 -1.27 44.10 2.66
C MET A 164 -2.10 45.18 3.37
N TYR A 165 -3.25 45.53 2.82
CA TYR A 165 -4.20 46.45 3.44
C TYR A 165 -5.56 45.76 3.50
N LEU A 166 -5.98 45.37 4.70
CA LEU A 166 -7.28 44.77 4.97
C LEU A 166 -8.08 45.70 5.90
N SER A 167 -9.32 45.99 5.53
CA SER A 167 -10.28 46.64 6.41
C SER A 167 -10.74 45.74 7.55
N ALA A 168 -11.33 46.31 8.59
CA ALA A 168 -11.88 45.52 9.70
C ALA A 168 -12.93 44.49 9.24
N ASP A 169 -13.78 44.87 8.27
CA ASP A 169 -14.80 43.98 7.70
C ASP A 169 -14.18 42.82 6.91
N GLU A 170 -13.12 43.09 6.15
CA GLU A 170 -12.39 42.05 5.41
C GLU A 170 -11.70 41.05 6.36
N VAL A 171 -11.07 41.55 7.42
CA VAL A 171 -10.51 40.72 8.50
C VAL A 171 -11.59 39.85 9.13
N SER A 172 -12.76 40.41 9.42
CA SER A 172 -13.89 39.69 10.00
C SER A 172 -14.38 38.57 9.07
N ARG A 173 -14.59 38.88 7.78
CA ARG A 173 -15.03 37.86 6.79
C ARG A 173 -14.01 36.72 6.61
N LEU A 174 -12.74 37.05 6.52
CA LEU A 174 -11.68 36.04 6.42
C LEU A 174 -11.59 35.17 7.69
N SER A 175 -11.88 35.77 8.85
CA SER A 175 -11.93 35.00 10.12
C SER A 175 -13.08 33.99 10.12
N ILE A 176 -14.26 34.37 9.63
CA ILE A 176 -15.39 33.44 9.46
C ILE A 176 -15.02 32.31 8.49
N LEU A 177 -14.34 32.62 7.38
CA LEU A 177 -13.84 31.57 6.48
C LEU A 177 -12.91 30.59 7.20
N GLY A 178 -12.00 31.10 8.06
CA GLY A 178 -11.11 30.24 8.85
C GLY A 178 -11.85 29.32 9.83
N GLU A 179 -12.88 29.82 10.50
CA GLU A 179 -13.72 29.01 11.39
C GLU A 179 -14.41 27.87 10.63
N GLN A 180 -14.95 28.13 9.44
CA GLN A 180 -15.57 27.10 8.61
C GLN A 180 -14.53 26.11 8.06
N LEU A 181 -13.38 26.61 7.63
CA LEU A 181 -12.29 25.75 7.15
C LEU A 181 -11.77 24.79 8.21
N ALA A 182 -11.79 25.16 9.48
CA ALA A 182 -11.34 24.28 10.56
C ALA A 182 -12.07 22.94 10.55
N GLY A 183 -13.39 22.96 10.49
CA GLY A 183 -14.22 21.73 10.43
C GLY A 183 -13.98 20.93 9.15
N ILE A 184 -13.91 21.61 8.01
CA ILE A 184 -13.72 20.99 6.68
C ILE A 184 -12.34 20.30 6.60
N ILE A 185 -11.28 21.01 6.97
CA ILE A 185 -9.91 20.50 6.92
C ILE A 185 -9.72 19.34 7.92
N TYR A 186 -10.28 19.45 9.12
CA TYR A 186 -10.24 18.39 10.11
C TYR A 186 -10.96 17.14 9.61
N GLY A 187 -12.17 17.28 9.06
CA GLY A 187 -12.95 16.19 8.49
C GLY A 187 -12.24 15.51 7.33
N SER A 188 -11.68 16.28 6.39
CA SER A 188 -10.87 15.78 5.27
C SER A 188 -9.64 15.01 5.75
N ASN A 189 -8.89 15.57 6.70
CA ASN A 189 -7.68 14.91 7.23
C ASN A 189 -8.05 13.62 7.98
N LEU A 190 -9.10 13.63 8.78
CA LEU A 190 -9.58 12.43 9.47
C LEU A 190 -10.03 11.35 8.49
N TYR A 191 -10.79 11.73 7.45
CA TYR A 191 -11.21 10.80 6.40
C TYR A 191 -10.00 10.13 5.72
N LYS A 192 -8.99 10.92 5.37
CA LYS A 192 -7.74 10.42 4.78
C LYS A 192 -7.04 9.43 5.71
N GLN A 193 -6.89 9.76 6.99
CA GLN A 193 -6.28 8.86 7.97
C GLN A 193 -7.05 7.53 8.10
N VAL A 194 -8.38 7.59 8.14
CA VAL A 194 -9.22 6.38 8.20
C VAL A 194 -9.03 5.52 6.95
N GLN A 195 -8.94 6.12 5.77
CA GLN A 195 -8.69 5.38 4.53
C GLN A 195 -7.30 4.74 4.53
N GLU A 196 -6.26 5.45 4.92
CA GLU A 196 -4.89 4.93 5.01
C GLU A 196 -4.79 3.76 6.00
N GLU A 197 -5.43 3.87 7.18
CA GLU A 197 -5.47 2.77 8.16
C GLU A 197 -6.29 1.58 7.65
N LYS A 198 -7.40 1.82 6.95
CA LYS A 198 -8.19 0.77 6.31
C LYS A 198 -7.38 0.01 5.26
N GLU A 199 -6.69 0.74 4.37
CA GLU A 199 -5.84 0.13 3.34
C GLU A 199 -4.67 -0.64 3.94
N LYS A 200 -4.05 -0.12 5.00
CA LYS A 200 -2.98 -0.79 5.73
C LYS A 200 -3.49 -2.07 6.40
N SER A 201 -4.62 -1.99 7.08
CA SER A 201 -5.27 -3.16 7.69
C SER A 201 -5.63 -4.21 6.64
N GLU A 202 -6.14 -3.78 5.48
CA GLU A 202 -6.49 -4.67 4.38
C GLU A 202 -5.25 -5.36 3.79
N ARG A 203 -4.16 -4.62 3.54
CA ARG A 203 -2.89 -5.21 3.10
C ARG A 203 -2.34 -6.24 4.10
N LEU A 204 -2.38 -5.93 5.40
CA LEU A 204 -1.93 -6.87 6.43
C LEU A 204 -2.76 -8.14 6.46
N LEU A 205 -4.08 -8.05 6.29
CA LEU A 205 -4.96 -9.21 6.21
C LEU A 205 -4.67 -10.06 4.96
N LEU A 206 -4.44 -9.44 3.81
CA LEU A 206 -4.11 -10.13 2.56
C LEU A 206 -2.71 -10.77 2.55
N ASN A 207 -1.82 -10.37 3.46
CA ASN A 207 -0.55 -11.06 3.69
C ASN A 207 -0.71 -12.37 4.50
N ILE A 208 -1.88 -12.58 5.11
CA ILE A 208 -2.14 -13.74 5.97
C ILE A 208 -3.15 -14.70 5.32
N LEU A 209 -4.13 -14.17 4.60
CA LEU A 209 -5.21 -14.92 3.99
C LEU A 209 -5.35 -14.63 2.49
N PRO A 210 -5.67 -15.64 1.68
CA PRO A 210 -6.06 -15.41 0.29
C PRO A 210 -7.21 -14.41 0.18
N ARG A 211 -7.24 -13.63 -0.91
CA ARG A 211 -8.20 -12.53 -1.11
C ARG A 211 -9.65 -12.95 -0.96
N GLU A 212 -10.03 -14.07 -1.54
CA GLU A 212 -11.38 -14.63 -1.52
C GLU A 212 -11.81 -14.99 -0.09
N ILE A 213 -10.91 -15.61 0.64
CA ILE A 213 -11.11 -16.02 2.03
C ILE A 213 -11.20 -14.79 2.94
N ALA A 214 -10.31 -13.82 2.75
CA ALA A 214 -10.33 -12.56 3.50
C ALA A 214 -11.65 -11.79 3.26
N LYS A 215 -12.16 -11.79 2.02
CA LYS A 215 -13.45 -11.17 1.67
C LYS A 215 -14.61 -11.89 2.38
N GLU A 216 -14.67 -13.23 2.28
CA GLU A 216 -15.73 -14.01 2.94
C GLU A 216 -15.71 -13.81 4.46
N LEU A 217 -14.54 -13.81 5.08
CA LEU A 217 -14.38 -13.58 6.51
C LEU A 217 -14.86 -12.19 6.92
N LYS A 218 -14.58 -11.14 6.14
CA LYS A 218 -15.08 -9.78 6.40
C LYS A 218 -16.60 -9.67 6.27
N GLU A 219 -17.18 -10.33 5.27
CA GLU A 219 -18.63 -10.24 5.00
C GLU A 219 -19.47 -11.09 5.95
N LYS A 220 -18.99 -12.29 6.31
CA LYS A 220 -19.78 -13.29 7.06
C LYS A 220 -19.27 -13.53 8.48
N GLY A 221 -18.11 -12.99 8.86
CA GLY A 221 -17.47 -13.23 10.16
C GLY A 221 -16.88 -14.64 10.33
N SER A 222 -17.06 -15.54 9.35
CA SER A 222 -16.55 -16.90 9.36
C SER A 222 -16.43 -17.45 7.95
N THR A 223 -15.59 -18.49 7.77
CA THR A 223 -15.46 -19.23 6.51
C THR A 223 -15.71 -20.72 6.77
N LYS A 224 -16.22 -21.42 5.77
CA LYS A 224 -16.41 -22.88 5.86
C LYS A 224 -15.29 -23.61 5.12
N PRO A 225 -14.79 -24.73 5.66
CA PRO A 225 -13.90 -25.61 4.91
C PRO A 225 -14.53 -26.07 3.60
N VAL A 226 -13.75 -26.08 2.52
CA VAL A 226 -14.20 -26.44 1.17
C VAL A 226 -13.44 -27.68 0.70
N LEU A 227 -14.16 -28.67 0.15
CA LEU A 227 -13.60 -29.81 -0.53
C LEU A 227 -13.23 -29.43 -1.96
N PHE A 228 -11.98 -29.70 -2.31
CA PHE A 228 -11.44 -29.59 -3.66
C PHE A 228 -11.11 -30.99 -4.18
N GLU A 229 -11.69 -31.37 -5.30
CA GLU A 229 -11.53 -32.72 -5.86
C GLU A 229 -10.15 -32.93 -6.50
N SER A 230 -9.50 -31.87 -6.97
CA SER A 230 -8.18 -31.93 -7.59
C SER A 230 -7.37 -30.68 -7.25
N VAL A 231 -6.29 -30.87 -6.52
CA VAL A 231 -5.32 -29.87 -6.09
C VAL A 231 -3.93 -30.46 -6.21
N SER A 232 -2.98 -29.69 -6.73
CA SER A 232 -1.57 -30.10 -6.73
C SER A 232 -0.83 -29.42 -5.58
N VAL A 233 -0.22 -30.22 -4.72
CA VAL A 233 0.56 -29.75 -3.57
C VAL A 233 2.04 -29.97 -3.86
N LEU A 234 2.83 -28.90 -3.70
CA LEU A 234 4.28 -28.88 -3.82
C LEU A 234 4.91 -28.72 -2.44
N PHE A 235 5.83 -29.62 -2.10
CA PHE A 235 6.76 -29.51 -0.98
C PHE A 235 8.18 -29.34 -1.47
N THR A 236 8.93 -28.51 -0.76
CA THR A 236 10.39 -28.42 -0.92
C THR A 236 11.08 -28.63 0.42
N ASP A 237 12.31 -29.11 0.42
CA ASP A 237 13.12 -29.29 1.64
C ASP A 237 14.62 -29.21 1.31
N PHE A 238 15.40 -28.58 2.17
CA PHE A 238 16.84 -28.44 1.99
C PHE A 238 17.60 -29.63 2.57
N LYS A 239 18.25 -30.40 1.72
CA LYS A 239 19.06 -31.54 2.17
C LYS A 239 20.26 -31.07 3.00
N GLY A 240 20.41 -31.71 4.16
CA GLY A 240 21.55 -31.45 5.04
C GLY A 240 21.45 -30.09 5.77
N PHE A 241 20.27 -29.47 5.76
CA PHE A 241 20.02 -28.21 6.43
C PHE A 241 20.52 -28.21 7.88
N THR A 242 20.18 -29.22 8.68
CA THR A 242 20.58 -29.33 10.09
C THR A 242 22.08 -29.23 10.27
N VAL A 243 22.85 -29.95 9.42
CA VAL A 243 24.33 -29.95 9.50
C VAL A 243 24.96 -28.60 9.16
N ILE A 244 24.36 -27.86 8.23
CA ILE A 244 24.83 -26.52 7.86
C ILE A 244 24.33 -25.50 8.90
N ALA A 245 23.11 -25.65 9.40
CA ALA A 245 22.53 -24.82 10.42
C ALA A 245 23.34 -24.82 11.73
N GLU A 246 23.94 -25.95 12.10
CA GLU A 246 24.81 -26.03 13.26
C GLU A 246 26.11 -25.21 13.13
N LYS A 247 26.50 -24.87 11.89
CA LYS A 247 27.74 -24.12 11.58
C LYS A 247 27.55 -22.63 11.38
N LEU A 248 26.29 -22.20 11.21
CA LEU A 248 25.96 -20.79 10.94
C LEU A 248 25.41 -20.13 12.21
N PRO A 249 25.69 -18.83 12.44
CA PRO A 249 24.96 -18.05 13.41
C PRO A 249 23.47 -18.06 13.13
N PRO A 250 22.59 -18.17 14.14
CA PRO A 250 21.14 -18.24 13.92
C PRO A 250 20.56 -17.09 13.08
N SER A 251 21.11 -15.87 13.21
CA SER A 251 20.69 -14.72 12.42
C SER A 251 21.03 -14.86 10.94
N GLU A 252 22.20 -15.38 10.60
CA GLU A 252 22.61 -15.62 9.21
C GLU A 252 21.80 -16.75 8.56
N LEU A 253 21.56 -17.82 9.33
CA LEU A 253 20.72 -18.93 8.90
C LEU A 253 19.31 -18.45 8.49
N VAL A 254 18.67 -17.64 9.36
CA VAL A 254 17.33 -17.11 9.09
C VAL A 254 17.34 -16.17 7.89
N GLN A 255 18.38 -15.32 7.75
CA GLN A 255 18.50 -14.42 6.59
C GLN A 255 18.67 -15.18 5.27
N GLU A 256 19.47 -16.25 5.26
CA GLU A 256 19.65 -17.09 4.05
C GLU A 256 18.36 -17.83 3.67
N LEU A 257 17.62 -18.38 4.65
CA LEU A 257 16.33 -19.00 4.41
C LEU A 257 15.30 -17.99 3.86
N ASP A 258 15.21 -16.83 4.52
CA ASP A 258 14.31 -15.77 4.10
C ASP A 258 14.60 -15.31 2.67
N ALA A 259 15.87 -15.13 2.32
CA ALA A 259 16.28 -14.78 0.97
C ALA A 259 15.82 -15.82 -0.08
N CYS A 260 15.89 -17.12 0.23
CA CYS A 260 15.40 -18.19 -0.64
C CYS A 260 13.86 -18.14 -0.73
N PHE A 261 13.17 -18.08 0.40
CA PHE A 261 11.71 -18.12 0.44
C PHE A 261 11.04 -16.91 -0.19
N VAL A 262 11.63 -15.73 -0.06
CA VAL A 262 11.16 -14.52 -0.78
C VAL A 262 11.24 -14.71 -2.31
N GLN A 263 12.22 -15.42 -2.82
CA GLN A 263 12.26 -15.73 -4.26
C GLN A 263 11.24 -16.82 -4.62
N PHE A 264 11.04 -17.82 -3.77
CA PHE A 264 10.01 -18.84 -3.97
C PHE A 264 8.62 -18.21 -3.97
N ASP A 265 8.35 -17.25 -3.08
CA ASP A 265 7.09 -16.49 -3.05
C ASP A 265 6.82 -15.78 -4.39
N LYS A 266 7.83 -15.13 -4.97
CA LYS A 266 7.70 -14.48 -6.29
C LYS A 266 7.43 -15.46 -7.43
N ILE A 267 8.02 -16.66 -7.36
CA ILE A 267 7.83 -17.72 -8.36
C ILE A 267 6.42 -18.30 -8.22
N THR A 268 5.98 -18.62 -7.01
CA THR A 268 4.64 -19.17 -6.75
C THR A 268 3.53 -18.21 -7.15
N GLU A 269 3.69 -16.91 -6.86
CA GLU A 269 2.76 -15.86 -7.29
C GLU A 269 2.64 -15.78 -8.82
N ARG A 270 3.75 -15.88 -9.55
CA ARG A 270 3.77 -15.86 -11.03
C ARG A 270 2.93 -16.97 -11.66
N TYR A 271 2.93 -18.16 -11.04
CA TYR A 271 2.19 -19.32 -11.52
C TYR A 271 0.86 -19.56 -10.79
N ASN A 272 0.34 -18.56 -10.07
CA ASN A 272 -0.92 -18.59 -9.32
C ASN A 272 -1.02 -19.78 -8.33
N LEU A 273 0.09 -20.10 -7.66
CA LEU A 273 0.09 -21.03 -6.54
C LEU A 273 -0.11 -20.26 -5.24
N GLU A 274 -0.90 -20.84 -4.35
CA GLU A 274 -1.07 -20.32 -3.00
C GLU A 274 0.04 -20.85 -2.09
N LYS A 275 0.82 -19.95 -1.49
CA LYS A 275 1.75 -20.30 -0.41
C LYS A 275 0.93 -20.64 0.83
N LEU A 276 1.14 -21.81 1.39
CA LEU A 276 0.43 -22.24 2.60
C LEU A 276 1.23 -21.93 3.86
N LYS A 277 2.44 -22.45 3.95
CA LYS A 277 3.32 -22.28 5.12
C LYS A 277 4.74 -22.73 4.85
N THR A 278 5.62 -22.39 5.80
CA THR A 278 6.93 -22.99 5.93
C THR A 278 6.96 -23.88 7.18
N ILE A 279 7.65 -25.01 7.11
CA ILE A 279 7.81 -25.97 8.23
C ILE A 279 9.31 -26.19 8.40
N GLY A 280 9.94 -25.39 9.28
CA GLY A 280 11.39 -25.34 9.36
C GLY A 280 11.99 -24.84 8.05
N ASP A 281 12.78 -25.67 7.39
CA ASP A 281 13.39 -25.43 6.09
C ASP A 281 12.54 -25.92 4.89
N SER A 282 11.36 -26.45 5.15
CA SER A 282 10.43 -26.88 4.12
C SER A 282 9.48 -25.76 3.71
N TYR A 283 9.28 -25.57 2.40
CA TYR A 283 8.32 -24.65 1.84
C TYR A 283 7.16 -25.41 1.20
N MET A 284 5.92 -25.02 1.52
CA MET A 284 4.70 -25.66 1.04
C MET A 284 3.80 -24.69 0.32
N CYS A 285 3.42 -25.04 -0.91
CA CYS A 285 2.43 -24.30 -1.70
C CYS A 285 1.50 -25.25 -2.46
N ALA A 286 0.39 -24.73 -2.97
CA ALA A 286 -0.58 -25.52 -3.71
C ALA A 286 -1.21 -24.73 -4.87
N GLY A 287 -1.51 -25.43 -5.94
CA GLY A 287 -2.28 -24.92 -7.09
C GLY A 287 -3.68 -25.51 -7.13
N GLY A 288 -4.69 -24.72 -7.54
CA GLY A 288 -6.09 -25.14 -7.59
C GLY A 288 -6.90 -24.70 -6.37
N ILE A 289 -6.31 -23.90 -5.49
CA ILE A 289 -6.91 -23.26 -4.33
C ILE A 289 -6.46 -21.78 -4.24
N PRO A 290 -7.22 -20.87 -3.60
CA PRO A 290 -8.60 -21.04 -3.13
C PRO A 290 -9.62 -21.10 -4.27
N LEU A 291 -9.20 -20.85 -5.51
CA LEU A 291 -10.01 -20.92 -6.72
C LEU A 291 -9.67 -22.17 -7.50
N LYS A 292 -10.70 -22.98 -7.81
CA LYS A 292 -10.54 -24.17 -8.66
C LYS A 292 -10.02 -23.78 -10.04
N ASN A 293 -9.04 -24.54 -10.55
CA ASN A 293 -8.57 -24.41 -11.92
C ASN A 293 -8.07 -25.76 -12.44
N ASN A 294 -7.98 -25.94 -13.76
CA ASN A 294 -7.50 -27.17 -14.40
C ASN A 294 -6.01 -27.11 -14.75
N THR A 295 -5.33 -26.01 -14.48
CA THR A 295 -3.91 -25.80 -14.80
C THR A 295 -2.99 -26.09 -13.62
N HIS A 296 -3.55 -26.32 -12.42
CA HIS A 296 -2.81 -26.43 -11.17
C HIS A 296 -1.61 -27.39 -11.20
N ALA A 297 -1.72 -28.51 -11.93
CA ALA A 297 -0.63 -29.48 -12.03
C ALA A 297 0.52 -28.95 -12.91
N LEU A 298 0.18 -28.28 -14.03
CA LEU A 298 1.16 -27.64 -14.91
C LEU A 298 1.85 -26.49 -14.17
N ASP A 299 1.06 -25.67 -13.47
CA ASP A 299 1.55 -24.52 -12.71
C ASP A 299 2.52 -24.96 -11.59
N CYS A 300 2.21 -26.05 -10.87
CA CYS A 300 3.09 -26.62 -9.86
C CYS A 300 4.42 -27.16 -10.45
N VAL A 301 4.35 -27.82 -11.61
CA VAL A 301 5.58 -28.34 -12.25
C VAL A 301 6.43 -27.19 -12.79
N LEU A 302 5.84 -26.17 -13.42
CA LEU A 302 6.59 -24.98 -13.86
C LEU A 302 7.25 -24.25 -12.67
N THR A 303 6.50 -24.09 -11.57
CA THR A 303 7.03 -23.54 -10.31
C THR A 303 8.23 -24.34 -9.82
N ALA A 304 8.11 -25.65 -9.77
CA ALA A 304 9.18 -26.52 -9.32
C ALA A 304 10.43 -26.45 -10.22
N LEU A 305 10.25 -26.39 -11.55
CA LEU A 305 11.35 -26.22 -12.51
C LEU A 305 12.07 -24.89 -12.32
N GLU A 306 11.32 -23.79 -12.13
CA GLU A 306 11.91 -22.48 -11.92
C GLU A 306 12.62 -22.36 -10.57
N ILE A 307 12.03 -22.88 -9.50
CA ILE A 307 12.69 -22.97 -8.18
C ILE A 307 13.98 -23.79 -8.28
N GLN A 308 13.95 -24.96 -8.93
CA GLN A 308 15.14 -25.77 -9.09
C GLN A 308 16.22 -25.09 -9.92
N ASN A 309 15.85 -24.37 -10.99
CA ASN A 309 16.81 -23.59 -11.79
C ASN A 309 17.44 -22.45 -10.95
N LEU A 310 16.66 -21.76 -10.14
CA LEU A 310 17.16 -20.75 -9.19
C LEU A 310 18.19 -21.35 -8.22
N MET A 311 17.86 -22.50 -7.62
CA MET A 311 18.76 -23.19 -6.68
C MET A 311 20.04 -23.67 -7.36
N ASN A 312 19.97 -24.13 -8.60
CA ASN A 312 21.16 -24.51 -9.40
C ASN A 312 22.06 -23.30 -9.69
N MET A 313 21.50 -22.12 -9.95
CA MET A 313 22.26 -20.88 -10.13
C MET A 313 22.93 -20.44 -8.82
N ILE A 314 22.20 -20.50 -7.70
CA ILE A 314 22.76 -20.19 -6.37
C ILE A 314 23.87 -21.16 -6.02
N LYS A 315 23.70 -22.46 -6.29
CA LYS A 315 24.71 -23.50 -6.09
C LYS A 315 26.00 -23.16 -6.87
N ALA A 316 25.87 -22.92 -8.18
CA ALA A 316 27.02 -22.60 -9.03
C ALA A 316 27.79 -21.35 -8.55
N LEU A 317 27.08 -20.31 -8.11
CA LEU A 317 27.70 -19.11 -7.54
C LEU A 317 28.42 -19.40 -6.23
N LYS A 318 27.78 -20.12 -5.30
CA LYS A 318 28.36 -20.44 -3.98
C LYS A 318 29.56 -21.40 -4.11
N GLU A 319 29.55 -22.32 -5.06
CA GLU A 319 30.69 -23.18 -5.37
C GLU A 319 31.92 -22.38 -5.86
N GLN A 320 31.71 -21.40 -6.74
CA GLN A 320 32.77 -20.49 -7.18
C GLN A 320 33.38 -19.68 -6.02
N LEU A 321 32.53 -19.26 -5.08
CA LEU A 321 32.94 -18.50 -3.90
C LEU A 321 33.46 -19.40 -2.75
N LYS A 322 33.41 -20.71 -2.90
CA LYS A 322 33.76 -21.71 -1.87
C LYS A 322 32.96 -21.53 -0.58
N ILE A 323 31.68 -21.15 -0.71
CA ILE A 323 30.74 -20.98 0.40
C ILE A 323 29.80 -22.19 0.45
N PRO A 324 29.42 -22.68 1.65
CA PRO A 324 28.42 -23.74 1.78
C PRO A 324 27.12 -23.40 1.08
N TYR A 325 26.48 -24.41 0.47
CA TYR A 325 25.18 -24.30 -0.18
C TYR A 325 24.27 -25.46 0.18
N TRP A 326 22.98 -25.26 -0.02
CA TRP A 326 21.97 -26.29 0.16
C TRP A 326 21.50 -26.82 -1.17
N GLU A 327 21.28 -28.14 -1.22
CA GLU A 327 20.58 -28.77 -2.33
C GLU A 327 19.11 -28.93 -1.96
N LEU A 328 18.22 -28.68 -2.91
CA LEU A 328 16.79 -28.74 -2.70
C LEU A 328 16.21 -30.07 -3.20
N ARG A 329 15.32 -30.66 -2.45
CA ARG A 329 14.40 -31.70 -2.89
C ARG A 329 13.04 -31.08 -3.16
N LEU A 330 12.36 -31.53 -4.21
CA LEU A 330 11.02 -31.11 -4.55
C LEU A 330 10.12 -32.31 -4.77
N GLY A 331 8.91 -32.26 -4.20
CA GLY A 331 7.91 -33.32 -4.34
C GLY A 331 6.53 -32.73 -4.67
N ILE A 332 5.84 -33.32 -5.67
CA ILE A 332 4.49 -32.89 -6.07
C ILE A 332 3.55 -34.09 -6.08
N HIS A 333 2.37 -33.90 -5.50
CA HIS A 333 1.25 -34.82 -5.64
C HIS A 333 -0.05 -34.10 -5.92
N THR A 334 -0.91 -34.73 -6.72
CA THR A 334 -2.23 -34.24 -7.09
C THR A 334 -3.32 -35.15 -6.57
N GLY A 335 -4.34 -34.58 -5.94
CA GLY A 335 -5.49 -35.35 -5.41
C GLY A 335 -6.49 -34.45 -4.68
N PRO A 336 -7.54 -35.04 -4.09
CA PRO A 336 -8.54 -34.30 -3.32
C PRO A 336 -8.00 -33.88 -1.96
N LEU A 337 -8.43 -32.68 -1.51
CA LEU A 337 -8.15 -32.17 -0.17
C LEU A 337 -9.23 -31.21 0.30
N VAL A 338 -9.25 -30.95 1.59
CA VAL A 338 -10.08 -29.88 2.18
C VAL A 338 -9.19 -28.69 2.48
N ALA A 339 -9.61 -27.49 2.08
CA ALA A 339 -8.95 -26.24 2.41
C ALA A 339 -9.88 -25.37 3.26
N GLY A 340 -9.33 -24.57 4.17
CA GLY A 340 -10.12 -23.71 5.02
C GLY A 340 -9.29 -22.91 6.02
N VAL A 341 -9.95 -22.10 6.85
CA VAL A 341 -9.32 -21.31 7.91
C VAL A 341 -9.50 -22.02 9.24
N ILE A 342 -8.41 -22.14 9.99
CA ILE A 342 -8.42 -22.61 11.37
C ILE A 342 -7.99 -21.47 12.31
N GLY A 343 -8.58 -21.47 13.50
CA GLY A 343 -8.27 -20.58 14.62
C GLY A 343 -9.25 -19.42 14.76
N GLU A 344 -9.41 -18.95 15.98
CA GLU A 344 -10.24 -17.78 16.30
C GLU A 344 -9.41 -16.51 16.46
N LYS A 345 -8.21 -16.62 17.03
CA LYS A 345 -7.31 -15.49 17.32
C LYS A 345 -6.14 -15.37 16.35
N LYS A 346 -5.68 -16.51 15.81
CA LYS A 346 -4.61 -16.60 14.81
C LYS A 346 -5.16 -17.37 13.64
N PHE A 347 -5.70 -16.67 12.67
CA PHE A 347 -6.19 -17.30 11.44
C PHE A 347 -5.01 -17.88 10.65
N ALA A 348 -5.17 -19.12 10.20
CA ALA A 348 -4.28 -19.74 9.23
C ALA A 348 -5.13 -20.44 8.16
N TYR A 349 -4.93 -20.07 6.90
CA TYR A 349 -5.47 -20.82 5.77
C TYR A 349 -4.59 -22.02 5.53
N ASP A 350 -5.15 -23.21 5.61
CA ASP A 350 -4.40 -24.47 5.51
C ASP A 350 -5.19 -25.54 4.76
N VAL A 351 -4.55 -26.67 4.51
CA VAL A 351 -5.11 -27.81 3.75
C VAL A 351 -4.96 -29.12 4.51
N TRP A 352 -5.95 -30.00 4.35
CA TRP A 352 -6.01 -31.33 5.01
C TRP A 352 -6.41 -32.40 4.02
N GLY A 353 -5.80 -33.56 4.16
CA GLY A 353 -6.10 -34.76 3.38
C GLY A 353 -4.86 -35.59 3.07
N ASP A 354 -5.09 -36.80 2.56
CA ASP A 354 -4.00 -37.72 2.18
C ASP A 354 -3.09 -37.13 1.09
N THR A 355 -3.62 -36.25 0.25
CA THR A 355 -2.89 -35.52 -0.79
C THR A 355 -1.68 -34.81 -0.23
N VAL A 356 -1.83 -34.14 0.92
CA VAL A 356 -0.74 -33.44 1.62
C VAL A 356 0.35 -34.42 2.07
N ASN A 357 -0.06 -35.56 2.66
CA ASN A 357 0.86 -36.55 3.15
C ASN A 357 1.65 -37.25 2.02
N ILE A 358 0.98 -37.49 0.88
CA ILE A 358 1.64 -38.11 -0.29
C ILE A 358 2.61 -37.10 -0.92
N ALA A 359 2.24 -35.81 -1.03
CA ALA A 359 3.13 -34.77 -1.54
C ALA A 359 4.41 -34.63 -0.70
N SER A 360 4.30 -34.65 0.64
CA SER A 360 5.45 -34.69 1.54
C SER A 360 6.32 -35.92 1.35
N ARG A 361 5.71 -37.08 1.04
CA ARG A 361 6.46 -38.31 0.72
C ARG A 361 7.15 -38.24 -0.64
N MET A 362 6.54 -37.57 -1.63
CA MET A 362 7.21 -37.31 -2.92
C MET A 362 8.48 -36.49 -2.69
N GLU A 363 8.43 -35.47 -1.84
CA GLU A 363 9.59 -34.69 -1.47
C GLU A 363 10.64 -35.55 -0.75
N SER A 364 10.28 -36.18 0.39
CA SER A 364 11.24 -36.90 1.26
C SER A 364 11.87 -38.13 0.59
N SER A 365 11.16 -38.78 -0.36
CA SER A 365 11.69 -39.81 -1.22
C SER A 365 12.45 -39.29 -2.44
N GLY A 366 12.46 -37.96 -2.65
CA GLY A 366 13.11 -37.32 -3.77
C GLY A 366 14.64 -37.35 -3.69
N THR A 367 15.30 -37.17 -4.82
CA THR A 367 16.73 -36.98 -4.89
C THR A 367 17.01 -35.48 -4.95
N PRO A 368 17.99 -34.93 -4.20
CA PRO A 368 18.38 -33.53 -4.29
C PRO A 368 18.71 -33.11 -5.72
N GLY A 369 18.27 -31.95 -6.09
CA GLY A 369 18.45 -31.42 -7.45
C GLY A 369 17.46 -31.95 -8.47
N LYS A 370 16.49 -32.79 -8.05
CA LYS A 370 15.46 -33.39 -8.94
C LYS A 370 14.05 -33.08 -8.43
N ILE A 371 13.11 -33.00 -9.36
CA ILE A 371 11.68 -32.84 -9.10
C ILE A 371 11.03 -34.19 -9.15
N ASN A 372 10.46 -34.66 -8.03
CA ASN A 372 9.79 -35.93 -7.90
C ASN A 372 8.27 -35.74 -7.88
N ILE A 373 7.56 -36.42 -8.78
CA ILE A 373 6.09 -36.31 -8.87
C ILE A 373 5.45 -37.70 -8.72
N SER A 374 4.22 -37.72 -8.23
CA SER A 374 3.41 -38.93 -8.16
C SER A 374 2.83 -39.32 -9.53
N GLY A 375 2.40 -40.61 -9.68
CA GLY A 375 1.68 -41.04 -10.87
C GLY A 375 0.43 -40.25 -11.18
N ALA A 376 -0.31 -39.78 -10.16
CA ALA A 376 -1.48 -38.92 -10.35
C ALA A 376 -1.12 -37.57 -10.99
N THR A 377 -0.02 -36.95 -10.55
CA THR A 377 0.48 -35.71 -11.17
C THR A 377 1.04 -36.01 -12.56
N TYR A 378 1.77 -37.11 -12.73
CA TYR A 378 2.31 -37.50 -14.04
C TYR A 378 1.23 -37.58 -15.12
N GLU A 379 0.09 -38.19 -14.85
CA GLU A 379 -1.01 -38.30 -15.82
C GLU A 379 -1.51 -36.95 -16.33
N LEU A 380 -1.45 -35.91 -15.54
CA LEU A 380 -1.89 -34.55 -15.89
C LEU A 380 -0.82 -33.75 -16.66
N VAL A 381 0.46 -34.13 -16.56
CA VAL A 381 1.56 -33.32 -17.09
C VAL A 381 2.40 -34.01 -18.17
N LYS A 382 2.26 -35.34 -18.35
CA LYS A 382 3.08 -36.18 -19.24
C LYS A 382 3.09 -35.71 -20.71
N GLU A 383 2.06 -35.02 -21.16
CA GLU A 383 2.00 -34.54 -22.55
C GLU A 383 2.92 -33.32 -22.76
N TYR A 384 3.22 -32.56 -21.71
CA TYR A 384 3.94 -31.28 -21.78
C TYR A 384 5.37 -31.35 -21.29
N PHE A 385 5.66 -32.30 -20.38
CA PHE A 385 6.97 -32.42 -19.73
C PHE A 385 7.64 -33.76 -20.03
N GLU A 386 8.96 -33.77 -20.02
CA GLU A 386 9.76 -34.97 -20.09
C GLU A 386 9.85 -35.55 -18.69
N CYS A 387 9.33 -36.76 -18.54
CA CYS A 387 9.27 -37.49 -17.28
C CYS A 387 9.95 -38.85 -17.39
N GLU A 388 10.61 -39.25 -16.31
CA GLU A 388 11.30 -40.56 -16.18
C GLU A 388 10.69 -41.33 -15.00
N TYR A 389 10.24 -42.55 -15.25
CA TYR A 389 9.76 -43.43 -14.19
C TYR A 389 10.92 -43.85 -13.27
N ARG A 390 10.72 -43.75 -11.93
CA ARG A 390 11.76 -44.06 -10.96
C ARG A 390 11.37 -45.14 -9.95
N GLY A 391 10.24 -45.78 -10.06
CA GLY A 391 9.76 -46.82 -9.15
C GLY A 391 8.64 -46.36 -8.22
N LYS A 392 8.46 -47.04 -7.10
CA LYS A 392 7.32 -46.83 -6.19
C LYS A 392 7.75 -46.46 -4.79
N VAL A 393 6.89 -45.74 -4.06
CA VAL A 393 7.04 -45.47 -2.64
C VAL A 393 5.82 -45.98 -1.86
N LYS A 394 6.02 -46.54 -0.68
CA LYS A 394 4.91 -46.93 0.20
C LYS A 394 4.23 -45.71 0.80
N ALA A 395 2.95 -45.56 0.51
CA ALA A 395 2.10 -44.55 1.15
C ALA A 395 1.24 -45.23 2.25
N LYS A 396 1.23 -44.66 3.46
CA LYS A 396 0.48 -45.23 4.60
C LYS A 396 -1.01 -45.30 4.21
N ASN A 397 -1.60 -46.49 4.33
CA ASN A 397 -3.01 -46.81 4.00
C ASN A 397 -3.42 -46.71 2.52
N LYS A 398 -2.47 -46.51 1.58
CA LYS A 398 -2.77 -46.35 0.12
C LYS A 398 -1.95 -47.31 -0.76
N GLY A 399 -1.14 -48.19 -0.14
CA GLY A 399 -0.28 -49.11 -0.89
C GLY A 399 0.95 -48.40 -1.48
N GLU A 400 1.33 -48.79 -2.68
CA GLU A 400 2.48 -48.26 -3.38
C GLU A 400 2.03 -47.19 -4.40
N VAL A 401 2.73 -46.06 -4.42
CA VAL A 401 2.49 -44.92 -5.34
C VAL A 401 3.66 -44.84 -6.32
N ASP A 402 3.34 -44.80 -7.61
CA ASP A 402 4.33 -44.61 -8.67
C ASP A 402 4.96 -43.20 -8.61
N MET A 403 6.26 -43.16 -8.85
CA MET A 403 7.05 -41.92 -8.85
C MET A 403 7.72 -41.70 -10.19
N TYR A 404 7.79 -40.40 -10.56
CA TYR A 404 8.45 -39.96 -11.79
C TYR A 404 9.34 -38.74 -11.48
N TYR A 405 10.49 -38.66 -12.14
CA TYR A 405 11.23 -37.40 -12.22
C TYR A 405 10.73 -36.56 -13.37
N VAL A 406 10.59 -35.27 -13.14
CA VAL A 406 10.40 -34.29 -14.20
C VAL A 406 11.75 -33.64 -14.50
N HIS A 407 12.15 -33.67 -15.76
CA HIS A 407 13.44 -33.14 -16.21
C HIS A 407 13.31 -31.73 -16.81
N ALA A 408 12.32 -31.54 -17.69
CA ALA A 408 12.18 -30.30 -18.46
C ALA A 408 10.83 -30.23 -19.17
N LEU A 409 10.53 -29.09 -19.76
CA LEU A 409 9.52 -28.98 -20.84
C LEU A 409 9.96 -29.78 -22.05
N LYS A 410 9.00 -30.37 -22.78
CA LYS A 410 9.28 -30.94 -24.09
C LYS A 410 9.66 -29.85 -25.09
N PRO A 411 10.55 -30.13 -26.06
CA PRO A 411 11.05 -29.12 -26.99
C PRO A 411 9.97 -28.31 -27.72
N GLU A 412 8.88 -28.97 -28.11
CA GLU A 412 7.75 -28.35 -28.84
C GLU A 412 6.93 -27.34 -27.99
N TYR A 413 7.12 -27.32 -26.70
CA TYR A 413 6.46 -26.41 -25.72
C TYR A 413 7.41 -25.39 -25.09
N SER A 414 8.71 -25.42 -25.45
CA SER A 414 9.71 -24.50 -24.92
C SER A 414 10.17 -23.46 -25.96
N GLN A 415 10.63 -22.31 -25.50
CA GLN A 415 11.19 -21.25 -26.34
C GLN A 415 12.51 -21.72 -26.94
N GLU A 416 12.62 -21.66 -28.27
CA GLU A 416 13.83 -22.02 -29.00
C GLU A 416 14.44 -23.39 -28.58
N GLY A 417 13.64 -24.27 -27.98
CA GLY A 417 14.07 -25.56 -27.49
C GLY A 417 14.94 -25.50 -26.23
N ASP A 418 14.92 -24.39 -25.46
CA ASP A 418 15.67 -24.21 -24.20
C ASP A 418 15.25 -25.19 -23.11
N ARG A 419 14.06 -25.80 -23.26
CA ARG A 419 13.46 -26.80 -22.37
C ARG A 419 13.14 -26.29 -20.97
N LYS A 420 13.15 -24.96 -20.79
CA LYS A 420 12.94 -24.28 -19.50
C LYS A 420 11.79 -23.29 -19.55
N THR A 421 11.74 -22.48 -20.60
CA THR A 421 10.80 -21.37 -20.74
C THR A 421 9.63 -21.79 -21.63
N PRO A 422 8.38 -21.76 -21.16
CA PRO A 422 7.22 -22.10 -21.99
C PRO A 422 7.08 -21.13 -23.18
N ASN A 423 6.76 -21.67 -24.35
CA ASN A 423 6.50 -20.91 -25.57
C ASN A 423 5.02 -20.53 -25.72
N ASP A 424 4.69 -19.77 -26.78
CA ASP A 424 3.31 -19.31 -27.02
C ASP A 424 2.32 -20.46 -27.20
N LYS A 425 2.73 -21.58 -27.79
CA LYS A 425 1.91 -22.79 -27.96
C LYS A 425 1.51 -23.38 -26.62
N PHE A 426 2.44 -23.45 -25.65
CA PHE A 426 2.14 -23.89 -24.31
C PHE A 426 1.14 -22.97 -23.63
N TRP A 427 1.37 -21.66 -23.69
CA TRP A 427 0.49 -20.67 -23.05
C TRP A 427 -0.90 -20.60 -23.71
N GLU A 428 -1.02 -20.88 -24.99
CA GLU A 428 -2.33 -20.99 -25.65
C GLU A 428 -3.15 -22.17 -25.09
N ILE A 429 -2.52 -23.35 -24.94
CA ILE A 429 -3.16 -24.54 -24.36
C ILE A 429 -3.53 -24.27 -22.90
N HIS A 430 -2.61 -23.71 -22.12
CA HIS A 430 -2.82 -23.36 -20.72
C HIS A 430 -4.02 -22.40 -20.54
N ARG A 431 -4.13 -21.38 -21.37
CA ARG A 431 -5.28 -20.45 -21.35
C ARG A 431 -6.60 -21.16 -21.73
N LYS A 432 -6.60 -22.06 -22.69
CA LYS A 432 -7.79 -22.87 -23.05
C LYS A 432 -8.23 -23.75 -21.88
N MET A 433 -7.32 -24.39 -21.18
CA MET A 433 -7.64 -25.21 -20.00
C MET A 433 -8.25 -24.35 -18.88
N LYS A 434 -7.76 -23.13 -18.69
CA LYS A 434 -8.25 -22.19 -17.66
C LYS A 434 -9.65 -21.65 -17.97
N SER A 435 -10.01 -21.46 -19.24
CA SER A 435 -11.31 -20.90 -19.67
C SER A 435 -12.48 -21.88 -19.56
N TYR A 436 -12.24 -23.18 -19.54
CA TYR A 436 -13.30 -24.19 -19.39
C TYR A 436 -14.04 -24.15 -18.05
N ILE A 437 -13.40 -23.68 -16.98
CA ILE A 437 -14.04 -23.59 -15.64
C ILE A 437 -14.97 -22.38 -15.52
N SER A 438 -14.74 -21.31 -16.29
CA SER A 438 -15.60 -20.11 -16.24
C SER A 438 -16.99 -20.36 -16.84
N LEU A 439 -17.17 -21.40 -17.65
CA LEU A 439 -18.44 -21.77 -18.26
C LEU A 439 -19.28 -22.71 -17.37
N ASP A 440 -18.66 -23.55 -16.55
CA ASP A 440 -19.36 -24.48 -15.63
C ASP A 440 -19.89 -23.83 -14.35
N ASN A 441 -19.40 -22.63 -13.99
CA ASN A 441 -19.88 -21.88 -12.81
C ASN A 441 -21.08 -20.96 -13.09
N SER A 442 -21.68 -21.02 -14.28
CA SER A 442 -22.83 -20.22 -14.69
C SER A 442 -24.16 -21.01 -14.79
N ASN A 443 -24.22 -22.22 -14.22
CA ASN A 443 -25.45 -23.00 -14.10
C ASN A 443 -25.86 -23.22 -12.65
#